data_364399c9ec9f69e09dcb6a5cb97dbab3
#
_entry.id   364399c9ec9f69e09dcb6a5cb97dbab3
#
_cell.length_a   1.000
_cell.length_b   1.000
_cell.length_c   1.000
_cell.angle_alpha   90.00
_cell.angle_beta   90.00
_cell.angle_gamma   90.00
#
_symmetry.space_group_name_H-M   'P 1'
#
loop_
_entity.id
_entity.type
_entity.pdbx_description
1 polymer ?
#
loop_
_entity_poly.entity_id
_entity_poly.type
_entity_poly.pdbx_seq_one_letter_code
_entity_poly.pdbx_strand_id
1 'polypeptide(L)' 'MDFLVEILQEIRPDSDFLASTDFIEQGLLDSMDIVVLVATLDEKFKISIDGTDIVPENFSNIENIKSLLHKKGVEL' A
#
# COMPACT_ATOMS: atom_id res chain seq x y z
N MET A 1 0.40 -0.89 16.55
CA MET A 1 0.97 -0.27 15.36
C MET A 1 0.33 -0.86 14.11
N ASP A 2 0.15 -0.05 13.10
CA ASP A 2 -0.51 -0.49 11.89
C ASP A 2 0.43 -1.39 11.06
N PHE A 3 -0.03 -2.60 10.72
CA PHE A 3 0.77 -3.53 9.92
C PHE A 3 1.11 -2.96 8.53
N LEU A 4 0.25 -2.11 7.97
CA LEU A 4 0.53 -1.47 6.68
C LEU A 4 1.74 -0.55 6.77
N VAL A 5 1.86 0.20 7.85
CA VAL A 5 3.01 1.06 8.08
C VAL A 5 4.29 0.23 8.16
N GLU A 6 4.23 -0.92 8.83
CA GLU A 6 5.37 -1.81 8.93
C GLU A 6 5.79 -2.34 7.55
N ILE A 7 4.83 -2.75 6.73
CA ILE A 7 5.11 -3.22 5.37
C ILE A 7 5.71 -2.10 4.53
N LEU A 8 5.13 -0.91 4.59
CA LEU A 8 5.62 0.23 3.83
C LEU A 8 7.05 0.59 4.24
N GLN A 9 7.36 0.54 5.52
CA GLN A 9 8.69 0.86 6.00
C GLN A 9 9.72 -0.20 5.64
N GLU A 10 9.31 -1.44 5.44
CA GLU A 10 10.21 -2.47 4.92
C GLU A 10 10.59 -2.18 3.46
N ILE A 11 9.65 -1.63 2.69
CA ILE A 11 9.89 -1.27 1.30
C ILE A 11 10.71 0.01 1.18
N ARG A 12 10.39 1.00 2.01
CA ARG A 12 11.05 2.31 2.02
C ARG A 12 11.37 2.74 3.45
N PRO A 13 12.45 2.23 4.04
CA PRO A 13 12.78 2.51 5.46
C PRO A 13 13.01 3.98 5.77
N ASP A 14 13.43 4.76 4.79
CA ASP A 14 13.77 6.17 4.98
C ASP A 14 12.57 7.11 4.85
N SER A 15 11.40 6.59 4.49
CA SER A 15 10.21 7.40 4.27
C SER A 15 9.35 7.48 5.52
N ASP A 16 8.76 8.64 5.75
CA ASP A 16 7.85 8.87 6.88
C ASP A 16 6.40 8.80 6.39
N PHE A 17 5.87 7.60 6.35
CA PHE A 17 4.51 7.39 5.87
C PHE A 17 3.43 7.95 6.79
N LEU A 18 3.74 8.07 8.08
CA LEU A 18 2.77 8.61 9.04
C LEU A 18 2.58 10.12 8.89
N ALA A 19 3.61 10.81 8.43
CA ALA A 19 3.54 12.25 8.23
C ALA A 19 3.02 12.64 6.85
N SER A 20 2.91 11.68 5.92
CA SER A 20 2.52 11.97 4.54
C SER A 20 1.00 11.86 4.35
N THR A 21 0.45 12.80 3.60
CA THR A 21 -0.95 12.78 3.21
C THR A 21 -1.15 12.14 1.83
N ASP A 22 -0.09 12.07 1.02
CA ASP A 22 -0.15 11.43 -0.29
C ASP A 22 1.23 10.87 -0.63
N PHE A 23 1.34 9.54 -0.54
CA PHE A 23 2.60 8.83 -0.74
C PHE A 23 3.13 8.99 -2.16
N ILE A 24 2.23 9.01 -3.13
CA ILE A 24 2.60 9.09 -4.54
C ILE A 24 3.04 10.50 -4.89
N GLU A 25 2.24 11.48 -4.54
CA GLU A 25 2.52 12.88 -4.86
C GLU A 25 3.79 13.37 -4.19
N GLN A 26 4.02 12.91 -2.95
CA GLN A 26 5.20 13.31 -2.20
C GLN A 26 6.43 12.45 -2.50
N GLY A 27 6.29 11.51 -3.42
CA GLY A 27 7.42 10.71 -3.87
C GLY A 27 7.89 9.64 -2.90
N LEU A 28 7.07 9.27 -1.92
CA LEU A 28 7.42 8.21 -0.97
C LEU A 28 7.29 6.82 -1.59
N LEU A 29 6.38 6.66 -2.55
CA LEU A 29 6.19 5.42 -3.31
C LEU A 29 6.23 5.73 -4.79
N ASP A 30 6.94 4.94 -5.56
CA ASP A 30 6.90 4.99 -7.01
C ASP A 30 6.25 3.70 -7.55
N SER A 31 6.19 3.56 -8.88
CA SER A 31 5.53 2.40 -9.49
C SER A 31 6.20 1.08 -9.12
N MET A 32 7.51 1.06 -8.95
CA MET A 32 8.20 -0.16 -8.53
C MET A 32 7.86 -0.52 -7.10
N ASP A 33 7.77 0.47 -6.22
CA ASP A 33 7.38 0.25 -4.83
C ASP A 33 5.96 -0.30 -4.74
N ILE A 34 5.06 0.20 -5.58
CA ILE A 34 3.69 -0.29 -5.63
C ILE A 34 3.65 -1.76 -6.05
N VAL A 35 4.46 -2.15 -7.03
CA VAL A 35 4.54 -3.56 -7.45
C VAL A 35 4.99 -4.44 -6.28
N VAL A 36 6.01 -4.03 -5.56
CA VAL A 36 6.50 -4.76 -4.39
C VAL A 36 5.43 -4.83 -3.30
N LEU A 37 4.75 -3.72 -3.05
CA LEU A 37 3.68 -3.66 -2.06
C LEU A 37 2.53 -4.61 -2.42
N VAL A 38 2.10 -4.59 -3.68
CA VAL A 38 1.02 -5.47 -4.15
C VAL A 38 1.42 -6.93 -3.96
N ALA A 39 2.62 -7.32 -4.36
CA ALA A 39 3.08 -8.68 -4.19
C ALA A 39 3.10 -9.09 -2.71
N THR A 40 3.55 -8.19 -1.84
CA THR A 40 3.60 -8.44 -0.40
C THR A 40 2.19 -8.63 0.18
N LEU A 41 1.26 -7.76 -0.20
CA LEU A 41 -0.12 -7.84 0.29
C LEU A 41 -0.83 -9.09 -0.21
N ASP A 42 -0.64 -9.43 -1.48
CA ASP A 42 -1.22 -10.65 -2.06
C ASP A 42 -0.77 -11.89 -1.30
N GLU A 43 0.53 -11.97 -1.02
CA GLU A 43 1.08 -13.10 -0.29
C GLU A 43 0.62 -13.14 1.16
N LYS A 44 0.64 -12.00 1.83
CA LYS A 44 0.30 -11.91 3.25
C LYS A 44 -1.17 -12.25 3.51
N PHE A 45 -2.06 -11.77 2.67
CA PHE A 45 -3.50 -11.94 2.87
C PHE A 45 -4.11 -13.00 1.95
N LYS A 46 -3.31 -13.61 1.09
CA LYS A 46 -3.76 -14.63 0.13
C LYS A 46 -4.90 -14.10 -0.74
N ILE A 47 -4.69 -12.90 -1.27
CA ILE A 47 -5.62 -12.23 -2.17
C ILE A 47 -4.95 -12.02 -3.52
N SER A 48 -5.72 -11.53 -4.49
CA SER A 48 -5.21 -11.21 -5.81
C SER A 48 -5.66 -9.80 -6.18
N ILE A 49 -4.75 -8.84 -6.08
CA ILE A 49 -5.02 -7.46 -6.49
C ILE A 49 -4.89 -7.38 -8.00
N ASP A 50 -5.97 -6.97 -8.66
CA ASP A 50 -6.01 -6.89 -10.12
C ASP A 50 -5.21 -5.70 -10.63
N GLY A 51 -4.72 -5.82 -11.89
CA GLY A 51 -4.03 -4.70 -12.52
C GLY A 51 -4.88 -3.44 -12.59
N THR A 52 -6.21 -3.58 -12.71
CA THR A 52 -7.13 -2.45 -12.73
C THR A 52 -7.22 -1.72 -11.38
N ASP A 53 -6.83 -2.38 -10.30
CA ASP A 53 -6.78 -1.78 -8.97
C ASP A 53 -5.46 -1.07 -8.69
N ILE A 54 -4.45 -1.30 -9.53
CA ILE A 54 -3.12 -0.73 -9.34
C ILE A 54 -3.09 0.66 -9.98
N VAL A 55 -3.71 1.60 -9.28
CA VAL A 55 -3.76 3.00 -9.69
C VAL A 55 -3.23 3.86 -8.53
N PRO A 56 -2.63 5.01 -8.82
CA PRO A 56 -2.02 5.85 -7.78
C PRO A 56 -2.95 6.19 -6.63
N GLU A 57 -4.21 6.49 -6.91
CA GLU A 57 -5.15 6.89 -5.86
C GLU A 57 -5.43 5.81 -4.84
N ASN A 58 -5.31 4.52 -5.22
CA ASN A 58 -5.53 3.41 -4.28
C ASN A 58 -4.35 3.23 -3.33
N PHE A 59 -3.21 3.81 -3.64
CA PHE A 59 -1.98 3.66 -2.85
C PHE A 59 -1.46 4.99 -2.32
N SER A 60 -2.29 6.03 -2.37
CA SER A 60 -1.89 7.38 -1.96
C SER A 60 -1.73 7.53 -0.45
N ASN A 61 -2.49 6.78 0.32
CA ASN A 61 -2.45 6.86 1.78
C ASN A 61 -2.94 5.55 2.40
N ILE A 62 -2.78 5.47 3.72
CA ILE A 62 -3.15 4.27 4.48
C ILE A 62 -4.63 3.93 4.33
N GLU A 63 -5.50 4.92 4.42
CA GLU A 63 -6.95 4.68 4.33
C GLU A 63 -7.35 4.11 2.98
N ASN A 64 -6.77 4.63 1.90
CA ASN A 64 -7.08 4.14 0.56
C ASN A 64 -6.59 2.71 0.37
N ILE A 65 -5.42 2.37 0.90
CA ILE A 65 -4.90 1.01 0.86
C ILE A 65 -5.82 0.08 1.64
N LYS A 66 -6.26 0.49 2.83
CA LYS A 66 -7.20 -0.31 3.63
C LYS A 66 -8.52 -0.53 2.89
N SER A 67 -9.03 0.51 2.23
CA SER A 67 -10.27 0.39 1.45
C SER A 67 -10.13 -0.64 0.34
N LEU A 68 -9.00 -0.64 -0.34
CA LEU A 68 -8.71 -1.63 -1.37
C LEU A 68 -8.69 -3.04 -0.78
N LEU A 69 -8.04 -3.22 0.35
CA LEU A 69 -7.98 -4.52 1.02
C LEU A 69 -9.36 -4.99 1.44
N HIS A 70 -10.20 -4.09 1.95
CA HIS A 70 -11.60 -4.43 2.30
C HIS A 70 -12.37 -4.94 1.09
N LYS A 71 -12.19 -4.32 -0.07
CA LYS A 71 -12.82 -4.77 -1.31
C LYS A 71 -12.40 -6.19 -1.69
N LYS A 72 -11.21 -6.58 -1.29
CA LYS A 72 -10.69 -7.93 -1.58
C LYS A 72 -11.03 -8.93 -0.48
N GLY A 73 -11.82 -8.52 0.51
CA GLY A 73 -12.28 -9.41 1.56
C GLY A 73 -11.37 -9.49 2.78
N VAL A 74 -10.39 -8.60 2.87
CA VAL A 74 -9.51 -8.56 4.04
C VAL A 74 -10.19 -7.81 5.17
N GLU A 75 -10.24 -8.43 6.34
CA GLU A 75 -10.77 -7.79 7.54
C GLU A 75 -9.64 -7.13 8.31
N LEU A 76 -9.80 -5.84 8.54
CA LEU A 76 -8.79 -5.04 9.23
C LEU A 76 -9.35 -4.42 10.50
#